data_578495079c283d940b5d97b846f41fa1
#
_entry.id   578495079c283d940b5d97b846f41fa1
#
_cell.length_a   1.000
_cell.length_b   1.000
_cell.length_c   1.000
_cell.angle_alpha   90.00
_cell.angle_beta   90.00
_cell.angle_gamma   90.00
#
_symmetry.space_group_name_H-M   'P 1'
#
loop_
_entity.id
_entity.type
_entity.pdbx_description
1 polymer ?
#
loop_
_entity_poly.entity_id
_entity_poly.type
_entity_poly.pdbx_seq_one_letter_code
_entity_poly.pdbx_strand_id
1 'polypeptide(L)'
;MAHDAPQATGPSKLVIRNIGLLLSGALEKPILDADTIVAENGKITAIGRAKDVNTDVHAEGATTIVDANGTTVAPGLIDSHVHPVAGDWTPRQNQIGWIDSFLHGGVTTMISAGEVHMPGRPRDVVGIKAMAIFAQRAFWTLRPGGVKVHAGAPVIECEMVEDDFRDLAAAGVKLLGEVGLGGVKDGPTARKMVGWARKYGIQSTIHTGGPSIPGSGLIDKDVVLEADTDVVGHINGGHTALPDDQIRCICEGCKRGLELVHNGNERSALFTLRTAREMGDLARVILGTDAPAGSGVQPLGILRMVSMLSSLGEVPAEIAFCFATGNTARMRQLDCGLIEVGRSADFVIMDRAQHSPGKNLLESVQLGDLPGVGMTIIDGIVRTQRSRNTPPATRVPEIVGQGNY
;
A
#
# COMPACT_ATOMS: atom_id res chain seq x y z
N MET A 1 -8.31 -8.67 3.67
CA MET A 1 -7.33 -9.72 4.07
C MET A 1 -6.83 -9.38 5.47
N ALA A 2 -7.21 -10.14 6.50
CA ALA A 2 -6.60 -10.02 7.82
C ALA A 2 -5.23 -10.69 7.76
N HIS A 3 -4.21 -10.05 8.31
CA HIS A 3 -2.89 -10.62 8.46
C HIS A 3 -2.81 -11.24 9.86
N ASP A 4 -3.36 -12.47 10.01
CA ASP A 4 -3.37 -13.21 11.28
C ASP A 4 -1.99 -13.81 11.65
N ALA A 5 -0.90 -13.16 11.22
CA ALA A 5 0.45 -13.54 11.64
C ALA A 5 0.58 -13.44 13.18
N PRO A 6 1.45 -14.25 13.80
CA PRO A 6 1.71 -14.14 15.22
C PRO A 6 1.99 -12.68 15.57
N GLN A 7 1.17 -12.11 16.46
CA GLN A 7 1.37 -10.73 16.88
C GLN A 7 2.75 -10.63 17.55
N ALA A 8 3.55 -9.68 17.11
CA ALA A 8 4.74 -9.33 17.85
C ALA A 8 4.29 -8.92 19.26
N THR A 9 5.00 -9.40 20.29
CA THR A 9 4.77 -8.99 21.66
C THR A 9 5.08 -7.50 21.79
N GLY A 10 4.04 -6.69 21.68
CA GLY A 10 4.08 -5.23 21.80
C GLY A 10 3.37 -4.78 23.08
N PRO A 11 3.34 -3.46 23.35
CA PRO A 11 2.57 -2.92 24.44
C PRO A 11 1.12 -3.35 24.32
N SER A 12 0.51 -3.75 25.40
CA SER A 12 -0.92 -4.08 25.42
C SER A 12 -1.78 -2.85 25.09
N LYS A 13 -1.25 -1.63 25.35
CA LYS A 13 -1.92 -0.36 25.12
C LYS A 13 -0.98 0.69 24.51
N LEU A 14 -1.49 1.43 23.51
CA LEU A 14 -0.86 2.62 22.93
C LEU A 14 -1.81 3.80 23.12
N VAL A 15 -1.29 4.93 23.55
CA VAL A 15 -1.99 6.21 23.56
C VAL A 15 -1.20 7.21 22.72
N ILE A 16 -1.81 7.77 21.68
CA ILE A 16 -1.27 8.90 20.92
C ILE A 16 -2.11 10.11 21.28
N ARG A 17 -1.47 11.16 21.80
CA ARG A 17 -2.14 12.40 22.24
C ARG A 17 -1.49 13.63 21.66
N ASN A 18 -2.12 14.81 21.86
CA ASN A 18 -1.63 16.08 21.35
C ASN A 18 -1.43 16.07 19.83
N ILE A 19 -2.39 15.44 19.11
CA ILE A 19 -2.43 15.38 17.66
C ILE A 19 -2.89 16.74 17.14
N GLY A 20 -2.10 17.38 16.27
CA GLY A 20 -2.45 18.65 15.66
C GLY A 20 -3.43 18.52 14.49
N LEU A 21 -3.24 17.46 13.68
CA LEU A 21 -4.10 17.12 12.55
C LEU A 21 -4.23 15.60 12.46
N LEU A 22 -5.46 15.10 12.39
CA LEU A 22 -5.73 13.68 12.25
C LEU A 22 -6.37 13.39 10.89
N LEU A 23 -5.62 12.69 10.01
CA LEU A 23 -6.11 12.22 8.72
C LEU A 23 -6.80 10.87 8.90
N SER A 24 -8.02 10.72 8.40
CA SER A 24 -8.81 9.51 8.56
C SER A 24 -8.45 8.39 7.59
N GLY A 25 -7.96 8.73 6.40
CA GLY A 25 -7.85 7.85 5.23
C GLY A 25 -9.15 7.73 4.42
N ALA A 26 -10.28 8.28 4.87
CA ALA A 26 -11.57 8.19 4.19
C ALA A 26 -11.88 9.44 3.37
N LEU A 27 -12.22 9.27 2.07
CA LEU A 27 -12.54 10.38 1.17
C LEU A 27 -13.73 11.20 1.65
N GLU A 28 -14.70 10.55 2.27
CA GLU A 28 -15.95 11.16 2.72
C GLU A 28 -15.74 12.14 3.90
N LYS A 29 -14.68 11.89 4.67
CA LYS A 29 -14.30 12.71 5.82
C LYS A 29 -12.79 12.60 6.05
N PRO A 30 -11.96 13.22 5.22
CA PRO A 30 -10.51 13.01 5.22
C PRO A 30 -9.81 13.52 6.49
N ILE A 31 -10.43 14.43 7.22
CA ILE A 31 -9.91 14.99 8.48
C ILE A 31 -10.89 14.69 9.61
N LEU A 32 -10.37 14.19 10.74
CA LEU A 32 -11.14 13.93 11.95
C LEU A 32 -10.92 15.04 12.98
N ASP A 33 -12.00 15.45 13.66
CA ASP A 33 -11.95 16.38 14.77
C ASP A 33 -11.62 15.63 16.08
N ALA A 34 -10.37 15.20 16.20
CA ALA A 34 -9.85 14.46 17.36
C ALA A 34 -8.36 14.78 17.56
N ASP A 35 -7.89 14.71 18.80
CA ASP A 35 -6.50 14.94 19.17
C ASP A 35 -5.87 13.75 19.91
N THR A 36 -6.63 12.66 20.08
CA THR A 36 -6.23 11.49 20.85
C THR A 36 -6.74 10.19 20.20
N ILE A 37 -5.83 9.20 20.15
CA ILE A 37 -6.14 7.82 19.74
C ILE A 37 -5.68 6.89 20.85
N VAL A 38 -6.52 5.89 21.16
CA VAL A 38 -6.16 4.76 22.01
C VAL A 38 -6.23 3.47 21.19
N ALA A 39 -5.24 2.63 21.34
CA ALA A 39 -5.22 1.28 20.77
C ALA A 39 -4.83 0.26 21.82
N GLU A 40 -5.45 -0.91 21.74
CA GLU A 40 -5.17 -2.04 22.62
C GLU A 40 -4.99 -3.31 21.78
N ASN A 41 -3.99 -4.10 22.11
CA ASN A 41 -3.67 -5.34 21.40
C ASN A 41 -3.58 -5.15 19.88
N GLY A 42 -2.96 -4.05 19.45
CA GLY A 42 -2.77 -3.74 18.02
C GLY A 42 -4.00 -3.24 17.27
N LYS A 43 -5.12 -2.96 17.97
CA LYS A 43 -6.36 -2.44 17.38
C LYS A 43 -6.74 -1.09 17.99
N ILE A 44 -7.27 -0.20 17.16
CA ILE A 44 -7.82 1.09 17.62
C ILE A 44 -9.07 0.82 18.46
N THR A 45 -9.10 1.32 19.69
CA THR A 45 -10.24 1.13 20.61
C THR A 45 -10.99 2.42 20.89
N ALA A 46 -10.33 3.59 20.78
CA ALA A 46 -11.00 4.88 20.93
C ALA A 46 -10.31 5.98 20.11
N ILE A 47 -11.12 6.94 19.64
CA ILE A 47 -10.71 8.14 18.91
C ILE A 47 -11.57 9.30 19.41
N GLY A 48 -10.96 10.43 19.75
CA GLY A 48 -11.71 11.60 20.23
C GLY A 48 -10.84 12.73 20.75
N ARG A 49 -11.45 13.65 21.45
CA ARG A 49 -10.72 14.67 22.21
C ARG A 49 -10.21 14.08 23.53
N ALA A 50 -9.06 14.51 23.98
CA ALA A 50 -8.43 14.00 25.23
C ALA A 50 -9.37 13.98 26.44
N LYS A 51 -10.26 14.96 26.55
CA LYS A 51 -11.25 15.06 27.62
C LYS A 51 -12.37 14.01 27.54
N ASP A 52 -12.61 13.44 26.36
CA ASP A 52 -13.73 12.52 26.06
C ASP A 52 -13.26 11.07 25.94
N VAL A 53 -11.95 10.81 25.89
CA VAL A 53 -11.35 9.50 25.72
C VAL A 53 -10.67 9.05 27.01
N ASN A 54 -10.98 7.82 27.44
CA ASN A 54 -10.29 7.24 28.59
C ASN A 54 -8.85 6.86 28.19
N THR A 55 -7.91 7.68 28.67
CA THR A 55 -6.46 7.47 28.47
C THR A 55 -5.79 6.80 29.68
N ASP A 56 -6.56 6.15 30.57
CA ASP A 56 -6.06 5.61 31.83
C ASP A 56 -4.89 4.65 31.58
N VAL A 57 -3.71 5.03 32.08
CA VAL A 57 -2.46 4.31 31.90
C VAL A 57 -2.23 3.20 32.94
N HIS A 58 -3.17 3.05 33.87
CA HIS A 58 -3.11 2.07 34.95
C HIS A 58 -3.74 0.71 34.61
N ALA A 59 -4.14 0.50 33.33
CA ALA A 59 -4.60 -0.80 32.88
C ALA A 59 -3.47 -1.85 32.99
N GLU A 60 -3.81 -3.07 33.35
CA GLU A 60 -2.87 -4.20 33.42
C GLU A 60 -2.16 -4.35 32.05
N GLY A 61 -0.83 -4.25 32.04
CA GLY A 61 0.02 -4.43 30.87
C GLY A 61 0.88 -3.21 30.50
N ALA A 62 1.84 -3.44 29.61
CA ALA A 62 2.74 -2.40 29.13
C ALA A 62 2.00 -1.34 28.31
N THR A 63 2.11 -0.08 28.70
CA THR A 63 1.52 1.06 27.98
C THR A 63 2.60 1.92 27.35
N THR A 64 2.46 2.26 26.07
CA THR A 64 3.30 3.26 25.40
C THR A 64 2.47 4.52 25.18
N ILE A 65 2.99 5.67 25.61
CA ILE A 65 2.38 6.98 25.41
C ILE A 65 3.25 7.77 24.44
N VAL A 66 2.65 8.17 23.33
CA VAL A 66 3.26 9.03 22.31
C VAL A 66 2.62 10.42 22.40
N ASP A 67 3.40 11.43 22.64
CA ASP A 67 3.03 12.82 22.44
C ASP A 67 3.31 13.18 20.97
N ALA A 68 2.28 13.43 20.19
CA ALA A 68 2.42 13.78 18.79
C ALA A 68 2.98 15.21 18.59
N ASN A 69 3.11 16.01 19.65
CA ASN A 69 3.69 17.36 19.61
C ASN A 69 3.02 18.27 18.57
N GLY A 70 1.70 18.17 18.42
CA GLY A 70 0.92 18.95 17.46
C GLY A 70 1.21 18.61 15.98
N THR A 71 1.83 17.48 15.69
CA THR A 71 2.10 17.01 14.31
C THR A 71 0.85 16.37 13.69
N THR A 72 0.98 15.88 12.47
CA THR A 72 -0.07 15.14 11.76
C THR A 72 0.07 13.65 11.99
N VAL A 73 -1.04 13.00 12.35
CA VAL A 73 -1.18 11.55 12.38
C VAL A 73 -2.05 11.11 11.22
N ALA A 74 -1.59 10.11 10.48
CA ALA A 74 -2.33 9.47 9.39
C ALA A 74 -2.33 7.95 9.59
N PRO A 75 -3.24 7.20 8.93
CA PRO A 75 -3.07 5.76 8.80
C PRO A 75 -1.71 5.44 8.18
N GLY A 76 -1.11 4.31 8.54
CA GLY A 76 0.08 3.83 7.88
C GLY A 76 -0.13 3.70 6.38
N LEU A 77 0.85 4.13 5.58
CA LEU A 77 0.74 4.11 4.13
C LEU A 77 0.77 2.67 3.62
N ILE A 78 0.03 2.41 2.54
CA ILE A 78 -0.06 1.12 1.90
C ILE A 78 0.55 1.23 0.51
N ASP A 79 1.52 0.36 0.22
CA ASP A 79 2.04 0.17 -1.14
C ASP A 79 1.29 -0.99 -1.80
N SER A 80 0.40 -0.66 -2.74
CA SER A 80 -0.49 -1.64 -3.38
C SER A 80 0.20 -2.49 -4.45
N HIS A 81 1.45 -2.19 -4.80
CA HIS A 81 2.14 -2.85 -5.91
C HIS A 81 3.64 -2.96 -5.66
N VAL A 82 4.05 -4.12 -5.16
CA VAL A 82 5.47 -4.45 -4.96
C VAL A 82 5.80 -5.86 -5.50
N HIS A 83 7.09 -6.11 -5.74
CA HIS A 83 7.60 -7.39 -6.22
C HIS A 83 8.57 -8.03 -5.21
N PRO A 84 8.09 -8.47 -4.04
CA PRO A 84 8.92 -9.18 -3.08
C PRO A 84 9.27 -10.55 -3.63
N VAL A 85 10.45 -11.07 -3.29
CA VAL A 85 10.89 -12.42 -3.72
C VAL A 85 10.97 -13.33 -2.51
N ALA A 86 11.97 -13.10 -1.67
CA ALA A 86 12.17 -13.85 -0.44
C ALA A 86 12.96 -12.99 0.55
N GLY A 87 12.47 -12.88 1.78
CA GLY A 87 13.12 -12.03 2.78
C GLY A 87 13.14 -10.56 2.38
N ASP A 88 14.00 -9.80 3.04
CA ASP A 88 14.21 -8.36 2.77
C ASP A 88 15.36 -8.14 1.76
N TRP A 89 15.31 -8.85 0.64
CA TRP A 89 16.32 -8.86 -0.40
C TRP A 89 15.71 -8.74 -1.80
N THR A 90 16.34 -7.94 -2.66
CA THR A 90 15.98 -7.82 -4.07
C THR A 90 17.11 -8.34 -4.95
N PRO A 91 16.93 -9.47 -5.67
CA PRO A 91 17.98 -10.03 -6.50
C PRO A 91 18.36 -9.12 -7.67
N ARG A 92 17.41 -8.43 -8.27
CA ARG A 92 17.62 -7.56 -9.43
C ARG A 92 18.53 -6.36 -9.11
N GLN A 93 18.35 -5.72 -7.94
CA GLN A 93 19.15 -4.60 -7.49
C GLN A 93 20.32 -5.02 -6.61
N ASN A 94 20.41 -6.32 -6.27
CA ASN A 94 21.38 -6.84 -5.32
C ASN A 94 21.39 -6.07 -3.98
N GLN A 95 20.21 -5.74 -3.48
CA GLN A 95 20.02 -4.91 -2.31
C GLN A 95 19.33 -5.69 -1.18
N ILE A 96 19.81 -5.51 0.04
CA ILE A 96 19.24 -6.03 1.29
C ILE A 96 18.60 -4.86 2.06
N GLY A 97 17.52 -5.13 2.81
CA GLY A 97 16.89 -4.12 3.67
C GLY A 97 15.99 -3.15 2.90
N TRP A 98 15.45 -3.58 1.77
CA TRP A 98 14.60 -2.71 0.95
C TRP A 98 13.23 -2.48 1.59
N ILE A 99 12.61 -3.51 2.20
CA ILE A 99 11.31 -3.39 2.88
C ILE A 99 11.44 -2.49 4.12
N ASP A 100 12.49 -2.72 4.93
CA ASP A 100 12.80 -1.86 6.06
C ASP A 100 13.03 -0.40 5.64
N SER A 101 13.62 -0.20 4.46
CA SER A 101 13.80 1.15 3.91
C SER A 101 12.48 1.86 3.59
N PHE A 102 11.46 1.14 3.13
CA PHE A 102 10.10 1.69 2.86
C PHE A 102 9.36 2.06 4.14
N LEU A 103 9.59 1.35 5.24
CA LEU A 103 9.06 1.72 6.55
C LEU A 103 9.44 3.16 6.94
N HIS A 104 10.65 3.59 6.58
CA HIS A 104 11.11 4.96 6.79
C HIS A 104 10.43 5.98 5.86
N GLY A 105 9.75 5.53 4.81
CA GLY A 105 8.82 6.31 3.99
C GLY A 105 7.38 6.31 4.51
N GLY A 106 7.13 5.71 5.67
CA GLY A 106 5.80 5.62 6.26
C GLY A 106 4.94 4.44 5.77
N VAL A 107 5.50 3.55 4.95
CA VAL A 107 4.79 2.35 4.45
C VAL A 107 4.74 1.30 5.55
N THR A 108 3.53 0.87 5.92
CA THR A 108 3.29 -0.14 6.96
C THR A 108 2.80 -1.47 6.39
N THR A 109 2.26 -1.43 5.16
CA THR A 109 1.67 -2.58 4.48
C THR A 109 2.04 -2.58 3.00
N MET A 110 2.39 -3.74 2.47
CA MET A 110 2.75 -3.96 1.07
C MET A 110 1.95 -5.10 0.46
N ILE A 111 1.55 -4.96 -0.79
CA ILE A 111 0.80 -5.96 -1.55
C ILE A 111 1.64 -6.43 -2.73
N SER A 112 1.90 -7.73 -2.81
CA SER A 112 2.63 -8.31 -3.93
C SER A 112 1.80 -8.27 -5.22
N ALA A 113 2.44 -7.85 -6.29
CA ALA A 113 1.95 -7.96 -7.67
C ALA A 113 2.63 -9.13 -8.43
N GLY A 114 3.40 -9.94 -7.73
CA GLY A 114 4.06 -11.14 -8.24
C GLY A 114 5.57 -11.14 -8.01
N GLU A 115 6.13 -12.32 -7.88
CA GLU A 115 7.58 -12.54 -7.69
C GLU A 115 8.30 -12.59 -9.06
N VAL A 116 8.02 -11.61 -9.93
CA VAL A 116 8.44 -11.60 -11.34
C VAL A 116 9.95 -11.45 -11.55
N HIS A 117 10.63 -10.88 -10.57
CA HIS A 117 12.06 -10.57 -10.67
C HIS A 117 12.98 -11.64 -10.06
N MET A 118 12.41 -12.79 -9.65
CA MET A 118 13.21 -13.91 -9.19
C MET A 118 14.07 -14.49 -10.32
N PRO A 119 15.39 -14.55 -10.20
CA PRO A 119 16.24 -15.23 -11.17
C PRO A 119 15.86 -16.71 -11.27
N GLY A 120 15.64 -17.22 -12.49
CA GLY A 120 15.19 -18.59 -12.67
C GLY A 120 13.75 -18.85 -12.25
N ARG A 121 12.91 -17.84 -12.22
CA ARG A 121 11.47 -17.99 -11.92
C ARG A 121 10.86 -19.15 -12.71
N PRO A 122 10.25 -20.16 -12.04
CA PRO A 122 9.62 -21.27 -12.73
C PRO A 122 8.41 -20.80 -13.54
N ARG A 123 8.15 -21.50 -14.67
CA ARG A 123 6.99 -21.26 -15.53
C ARG A 123 6.07 -22.47 -15.64
N ASP A 124 6.46 -23.61 -15.09
CA ASP A 124 5.59 -24.77 -14.98
C ASP A 124 4.64 -24.61 -13.79
N VAL A 125 3.48 -25.25 -13.85
CA VAL A 125 2.40 -25.12 -12.86
C VAL A 125 2.86 -25.49 -11.45
N VAL A 126 3.69 -26.54 -11.31
CA VAL A 126 4.18 -26.98 -10.00
C VAL A 126 5.10 -25.94 -9.38
N GLY A 127 6.04 -25.44 -10.15
CA GLY A 127 6.99 -24.41 -9.71
C GLY A 127 6.32 -23.09 -9.37
N ILE A 128 5.34 -22.66 -10.18
CA ILE A 128 4.53 -21.44 -9.92
C ILE A 128 3.79 -21.55 -8.59
N LYS A 129 3.08 -22.67 -8.36
CA LYS A 129 2.37 -22.93 -7.11
C LYS A 129 3.32 -22.99 -5.92
N ALA A 130 4.43 -23.70 -6.06
CA ALA A 130 5.43 -23.83 -4.99
C ALA A 130 6.02 -22.47 -4.58
N MET A 131 6.37 -21.63 -5.56
CA MET A 131 6.92 -20.30 -5.30
C MET A 131 5.90 -19.37 -4.61
N ALA A 132 4.66 -19.36 -5.07
CA ALA A 132 3.61 -18.55 -4.48
C ALA A 132 3.30 -18.97 -3.02
N ILE A 133 3.18 -20.28 -2.78
CA ILE A 133 2.96 -20.83 -1.44
C ILE A 133 4.16 -20.52 -0.53
N PHE A 134 5.38 -20.68 -1.03
CA PHE A 134 6.59 -20.34 -0.28
C PHE A 134 6.61 -18.86 0.12
N ALA A 135 6.40 -17.93 -0.83
CA ALA A 135 6.40 -16.50 -0.56
C ALA A 135 5.31 -16.12 0.45
N GLN A 136 4.09 -16.63 0.29
CA GLN A 136 2.99 -16.40 1.22
C GLN A 136 3.35 -16.87 2.64
N ARG A 137 3.92 -18.08 2.78
CA ARG A 137 4.31 -18.64 4.07
C ARG A 137 5.49 -17.92 4.71
N ALA A 138 6.51 -17.56 3.89
CA ALA A 138 7.68 -16.83 4.36
C ALA A 138 7.30 -15.46 4.96
N PHE A 139 6.51 -14.67 4.21
CA PHE A 139 6.09 -13.34 4.67
C PHE A 139 4.96 -13.35 5.72
N TRP A 140 4.34 -14.49 5.97
CA TRP A 140 3.43 -14.64 7.09
C TRP A 140 4.13 -14.39 8.43
N THR A 141 5.36 -14.87 8.58
CA THR A 141 6.15 -14.75 9.81
C THR A 141 7.25 -13.70 9.72
N LEU A 142 7.84 -13.49 8.54
CA LEU A 142 8.88 -12.50 8.32
C LEU A 142 8.25 -11.13 8.05
N ARG A 143 8.49 -10.21 8.96
CA ARG A 143 8.00 -8.82 8.87
C ARG A 143 9.18 -7.85 9.07
N PRO A 144 9.96 -7.56 8.00
CA PRO A 144 11.10 -6.64 8.10
C PRO A 144 10.66 -5.27 8.65
N GLY A 145 11.29 -4.80 9.71
CA GLY A 145 10.89 -3.59 10.42
C GLY A 145 9.46 -3.63 11.01
N GLY A 146 8.76 -4.76 10.92
CA GLY A 146 7.34 -4.92 11.30
C GLY A 146 6.36 -4.75 10.15
N VAL A 147 6.81 -4.38 8.94
CA VAL A 147 5.95 -4.17 7.76
C VAL A 147 5.17 -5.43 7.43
N LYS A 148 3.88 -5.28 7.17
CA LYS A 148 2.98 -6.35 6.74
C LYS A 148 3.14 -6.54 5.23
N VAL A 149 3.63 -7.72 4.80
CA VAL A 149 3.78 -8.03 3.39
C VAL A 149 2.80 -9.13 3.00
N HIS A 150 1.80 -8.77 2.20
CA HIS A 150 0.88 -9.73 1.60
C HIS A 150 1.54 -10.25 0.32
N ALA A 151 2.19 -11.41 0.41
CA ALA A 151 2.94 -12.03 -0.68
C ALA A 151 2.30 -13.32 -1.17
N GLY A 152 2.92 -13.96 -2.16
CA GLY A 152 2.41 -15.17 -2.80
C GLY A 152 1.40 -14.84 -3.89
N ALA A 153 1.83 -14.06 -4.88
CA ALA A 153 1.02 -13.66 -6.02
C ALA A 153 1.55 -14.35 -7.30
N PRO A 154 1.05 -15.56 -7.65
CA PRO A 154 1.54 -16.31 -8.81
C PRO A 154 1.23 -15.57 -10.11
N VAL A 155 2.22 -15.51 -11.01
CA VAL A 155 2.03 -15.08 -12.40
C VAL A 155 1.53 -16.29 -13.19
N ILE A 156 0.31 -16.19 -13.72
CA ILE A 156 -0.41 -17.32 -14.32
C ILE A 156 0.08 -17.65 -15.73
N GLU A 157 0.08 -18.96 -16.04
CA GLU A 157 0.41 -19.54 -17.35
C GLU A 157 -0.79 -20.31 -17.91
N CYS A 158 -0.83 -20.50 -19.24
CA CYS A 158 -2.00 -21.07 -19.94
C CYS A 158 -2.35 -22.51 -19.53
N GLU A 159 -1.37 -23.24 -19.03
CA GLU A 159 -1.51 -24.65 -18.61
C GLU A 159 -2.23 -24.80 -17.26
N MET A 160 -2.41 -23.73 -16.51
CA MET A 160 -3.11 -23.78 -15.22
C MET A 160 -4.60 -24.04 -15.43
N VAL A 161 -5.16 -24.86 -14.54
CA VAL A 161 -6.58 -25.24 -14.53
C VAL A 161 -7.24 -24.76 -13.24
N GLU A 162 -8.58 -24.86 -13.17
CA GLU A 162 -9.34 -24.37 -12.01
C GLU A 162 -8.89 -24.98 -10.68
N ASP A 163 -8.51 -26.26 -10.68
CA ASP A 163 -8.02 -26.96 -9.49
C ASP A 163 -6.76 -26.32 -8.91
N ASP A 164 -5.91 -25.73 -9.74
CA ASP A 164 -4.70 -25.03 -9.25
C ASP A 164 -5.06 -23.79 -8.40
N PHE A 165 -6.08 -23.06 -8.79
CA PHE A 165 -6.58 -21.91 -8.02
C PHE A 165 -7.21 -22.34 -6.70
N ARG A 166 -7.96 -23.46 -6.70
CA ARG A 166 -8.48 -24.05 -5.47
C ARG A 166 -7.33 -24.46 -4.52
N ASP A 167 -6.30 -25.11 -5.03
CA ASP A 167 -5.16 -25.55 -4.23
C ASP A 167 -4.36 -24.38 -3.67
N LEU A 168 -4.13 -23.34 -4.47
CA LEU A 168 -3.49 -22.09 -4.05
C LEU A 168 -4.28 -21.42 -2.91
N ALA A 169 -5.60 -21.30 -3.07
CA ALA A 169 -6.47 -20.73 -2.03
C ALA A 169 -6.46 -21.56 -0.74
N ALA A 170 -6.50 -22.88 -0.86
CA ALA A 170 -6.41 -23.80 0.29
C ALA A 170 -5.06 -23.67 1.02
N ALA A 171 -3.98 -23.37 0.29
CA ALA A 171 -2.66 -23.10 0.85
C ALA A 171 -2.52 -21.70 1.49
N GLY A 172 -3.54 -20.84 1.37
CA GLY A 172 -3.57 -19.49 1.96
C GLY A 172 -3.20 -18.37 0.99
N VAL A 173 -2.94 -18.67 -0.29
CA VAL A 173 -2.70 -17.65 -1.33
C VAL A 173 -3.97 -16.83 -1.56
N LYS A 174 -3.84 -15.50 -1.57
CA LYS A 174 -4.96 -14.56 -1.68
C LYS A 174 -4.83 -13.58 -2.84
N LEU A 175 -3.73 -13.63 -3.57
CA LEU A 175 -3.39 -12.70 -4.65
C LEU A 175 -3.05 -13.48 -5.92
N LEU A 176 -3.36 -12.92 -7.09
CA LEU A 176 -2.66 -13.21 -8.33
C LEU A 176 -1.65 -12.10 -8.59
N GLY A 177 -0.52 -12.48 -9.14
CA GLY A 177 0.42 -11.56 -9.75
C GLY A 177 -0.17 -10.94 -11.02
N GLU A 178 0.57 -10.06 -11.64
CA GLU A 178 0.09 -9.32 -12.81
C GLU A 178 -0.27 -10.29 -13.95
N VAL A 179 -1.56 -10.41 -14.20
CA VAL A 179 -2.07 -11.06 -15.41
C VAL A 179 -1.51 -10.30 -16.63
N GLY A 180 -0.98 -11.02 -17.60
CA GLY A 180 -0.33 -10.43 -18.77
C GLY A 180 1.20 -10.55 -18.78
N LEU A 181 1.84 -10.76 -17.64
CA LEU A 181 3.31 -10.98 -17.58
C LEU A 181 3.73 -12.43 -17.84
N GLY A 182 2.83 -13.39 -17.69
CA GLY A 182 3.04 -14.81 -18.02
C GLY A 182 2.60 -15.16 -19.44
N GLY A 183 2.17 -16.40 -19.63
CA GLY A 183 1.61 -16.91 -20.88
C GLY A 183 0.22 -16.38 -21.20
N VAL A 184 -0.55 -15.97 -20.21
CA VAL A 184 -1.93 -15.46 -20.35
C VAL A 184 -1.90 -13.99 -20.76
N LYS A 185 -2.19 -13.71 -22.03
CA LYS A 185 -2.09 -12.37 -22.64
C LYS A 185 -3.32 -11.93 -23.41
N ASP A 186 -4.31 -12.81 -23.54
CA ASP A 186 -5.57 -12.53 -24.21
C ASP A 186 -6.72 -12.40 -23.21
N GLY A 187 -7.69 -11.56 -23.56
CA GLY A 187 -8.84 -11.26 -22.72
C GLY A 187 -9.67 -12.47 -22.30
N PRO A 188 -10.10 -13.35 -23.25
CA PRO A 188 -10.91 -14.54 -22.92
C PRO A 188 -10.25 -15.49 -21.93
N THR A 189 -8.97 -15.81 -22.12
CA THR A 189 -8.21 -16.68 -21.20
C THR A 189 -8.02 -16.02 -19.85
N ALA A 190 -7.67 -14.72 -19.85
CA ALA A 190 -7.54 -13.94 -18.63
C ALA A 190 -8.86 -13.90 -17.84
N ARG A 191 -9.98 -13.57 -18.48
CA ARG A 191 -11.31 -13.55 -17.88
C ARG A 191 -11.69 -14.89 -17.22
N LYS A 192 -11.42 -16.00 -17.92
CA LYS A 192 -11.70 -17.35 -17.42
C LYS A 192 -10.92 -17.63 -16.14
N MET A 193 -9.61 -17.35 -16.13
CA MET A 193 -8.73 -17.64 -14.98
C MET A 193 -8.97 -16.65 -13.81
N VAL A 194 -9.23 -15.39 -14.09
CA VAL A 194 -9.68 -14.40 -13.09
C VAL A 194 -11.00 -14.83 -12.45
N GLY A 195 -11.91 -15.40 -13.25
CA GLY A 195 -13.14 -16.00 -12.74
C GLY A 195 -12.89 -17.15 -11.74
N TRP A 196 -11.93 -18.03 -12.03
CA TRP A 196 -11.51 -19.09 -11.10
C TRP A 196 -10.87 -18.53 -9.84
N ALA A 197 -9.96 -17.55 -9.97
CA ALA A 197 -9.34 -16.87 -8.83
C ALA A 197 -10.40 -16.26 -7.90
N ARG A 198 -11.32 -15.50 -8.47
CA ARG A 198 -12.42 -14.84 -7.73
C ARG A 198 -13.34 -15.83 -7.03
N LYS A 199 -13.65 -16.97 -7.67
CA LYS A 199 -14.44 -18.07 -7.07
C LYS A 199 -13.84 -18.57 -5.76
N TYR A 200 -12.50 -18.60 -5.66
CA TYR A 200 -11.78 -19.06 -4.47
C TYR A 200 -11.27 -17.91 -3.58
N GLY A 201 -11.74 -16.68 -3.79
CA GLY A 201 -11.39 -15.53 -2.95
C GLY A 201 -9.96 -15.03 -3.14
N ILE A 202 -9.37 -15.26 -4.32
CA ILE A 202 -8.07 -14.74 -4.73
C ILE A 202 -8.30 -13.46 -5.53
N GLN A 203 -7.72 -12.33 -5.10
CA GLN A 203 -7.76 -11.05 -5.80
C GLN A 203 -6.77 -11.02 -6.97
N SER A 204 -7.15 -10.35 -8.02
CA SER A 204 -6.38 -10.26 -9.25
C SER A 204 -5.93 -8.84 -9.58
N THR A 205 -4.73 -8.71 -10.12
CA THR A 205 -4.18 -7.48 -10.69
C THR A 205 -3.76 -7.78 -12.13
N ILE A 206 -3.94 -6.84 -13.07
CA ILE A 206 -3.50 -6.97 -14.46
C ILE A 206 -2.37 -6.00 -14.76
N HIS A 207 -1.35 -6.44 -15.47
CA HIS A 207 -0.36 -5.58 -16.12
C HIS A 207 -1.05 -4.68 -17.16
N THR A 208 -0.66 -3.42 -17.27
CA THR A 208 -1.22 -2.50 -18.24
C THR A 208 -0.12 -1.77 -19.00
N GLY A 209 -0.17 -1.81 -20.32
CA GLY A 209 0.81 -1.13 -21.18
C GLY A 209 1.77 -2.05 -21.89
N GLY A 210 2.96 -1.56 -22.20
CA GLY A 210 3.96 -2.25 -23.01
C GLY A 210 4.68 -3.39 -22.27
N PRO A 211 5.48 -4.17 -23.02
CA PRO A 211 6.27 -5.26 -22.43
C PRO A 211 7.18 -4.78 -21.30
N SER A 212 7.25 -5.52 -20.19
CA SER A 212 8.03 -5.19 -19.01
C SER A 212 9.16 -6.18 -18.73
N ILE A 213 8.88 -7.49 -18.87
CA ILE A 213 9.87 -8.57 -18.66
C ILE A 213 10.02 -9.41 -19.92
N PRO A 214 11.12 -10.20 -20.07
CA PRO A 214 11.30 -11.06 -21.23
C PRO A 214 10.13 -12.02 -21.41
N GLY A 215 9.51 -12.00 -22.60
CA GLY A 215 8.37 -12.83 -22.95
C GLY A 215 6.99 -12.22 -22.62
N SER A 216 6.91 -11.07 -21.95
CA SER A 216 5.65 -10.33 -21.86
C SER A 216 5.30 -9.63 -23.17
N GLY A 217 4.04 -9.16 -23.28
CA GLY A 217 3.51 -8.47 -24.48
C GLY A 217 2.81 -7.18 -24.11
N LEU A 218 2.27 -6.51 -25.13
CA LEU A 218 1.36 -5.38 -24.93
C LEU A 218 0.04 -5.90 -24.33
N ILE A 219 -0.37 -5.28 -23.23
CA ILE A 219 -1.71 -5.47 -22.64
C ILE A 219 -2.47 -4.15 -22.83
N ASP A 220 -3.33 -4.15 -23.79
CA ASP A 220 -4.11 -2.98 -24.19
C ASP A 220 -5.48 -2.91 -23.48
N LYS A 221 -6.26 -1.87 -23.80
CA LYS A 221 -7.57 -1.64 -23.21
C LYS A 221 -8.55 -2.81 -23.39
N ASP A 222 -8.48 -3.52 -24.50
CA ASP A 222 -9.45 -4.58 -24.80
C ASP A 222 -9.18 -5.79 -23.90
N VAL A 223 -7.91 -6.16 -23.73
CA VAL A 223 -7.49 -7.22 -22.79
C VAL A 223 -7.84 -6.84 -21.34
N VAL A 224 -7.55 -5.58 -20.94
CA VAL A 224 -7.83 -5.10 -19.57
C VAL A 224 -9.31 -5.17 -19.27
N LEU A 225 -10.16 -4.66 -20.16
CA LEU A 225 -11.61 -4.62 -19.97
C LEU A 225 -12.23 -6.01 -19.97
N GLU A 226 -11.76 -6.89 -20.84
CA GLU A 226 -12.29 -8.25 -20.92
C GLU A 226 -11.84 -9.12 -19.73
N ALA A 227 -10.62 -8.99 -19.27
CA ALA A 227 -10.09 -9.74 -18.12
C ALA A 227 -10.88 -9.46 -16.82
N ASP A 228 -11.43 -8.26 -16.63
CA ASP A 228 -12.22 -7.82 -15.47
C ASP A 228 -11.52 -8.14 -14.14
N THR A 229 -10.21 -7.86 -14.02
CA THR A 229 -9.46 -8.04 -12.78
C THR A 229 -9.93 -7.08 -11.68
N ASP A 230 -9.60 -7.37 -10.42
CA ASP A 230 -10.03 -6.53 -9.29
C ASP A 230 -9.29 -5.19 -9.24
N VAL A 231 -8.06 -5.16 -9.77
CA VAL A 231 -7.24 -3.96 -9.91
C VAL A 231 -6.64 -3.89 -11.30
N VAL A 232 -6.77 -2.74 -11.95
CA VAL A 232 -6.00 -2.38 -13.13
C VAL A 232 -4.64 -1.88 -12.63
N GLY A 233 -3.66 -2.77 -12.65
CA GLY A 233 -2.31 -2.52 -12.16
C GLY A 233 -1.62 -1.48 -13.03
N HIS A 234 -0.86 -0.60 -12.39
CA HIS A 234 -0.13 0.52 -13.00
C HIS A 234 -0.75 1.04 -14.31
N ILE A 235 -2.03 1.52 -14.27
CA ILE A 235 -2.72 2.08 -15.43
C ILE A 235 -1.92 3.22 -16.09
N ASN A 236 -1.02 3.85 -15.34
CA ASN A 236 -0.05 4.81 -15.86
C ASN A 236 1.18 4.15 -16.52
N GLY A 237 1.13 2.83 -16.73
CA GLY A 237 2.20 2.04 -17.36
C GLY A 237 3.43 1.86 -16.47
N GLY A 238 4.26 0.88 -16.83
CA GLY A 238 5.60 0.77 -16.29
C GLY A 238 6.56 1.67 -17.11
N HIS A 239 7.42 1.07 -17.94
CA HIS A 239 8.30 1.85 -18.83
C HIS A 239 7.54 2.52 -19.98
N THR A 240 6.41 1.98 -20.41
CA THR A 240 5.56 2.53 -21.47
C THR A 240 4.10 2.46 -21.08
N ALA A 241 3.43 3.61 -21.08
CA ALA A 241 1.98 3.71 -20.84
C ALA A 241 1.18 3.50 -22.14
N LEU A 242 -0.10 3.15 -21.98
CA LEU A 242 -1.06 3.18 -23.09
C LEU A 242 -1.33 4.63 -23.53
N PRO A 243 -1.81 4.83 -24.76
CA PRO A 243 -2.32 6.12 -25.22
C PRO A 243 -3.48 6.64 -24.35
N ASP A 244 -3.64 7.96 -24.27
CA ASP A 244 -4.64 8.61 -23.42
C ASP A 244 -6.08 8.16 -23.70
N ASP A 245 -6.42 7.93 -24.98
CA ASP A 245 -7.74 7.41 -25.38
C ASP A 245 -8.02 6.01 -24.83
N GLN A 246 -7.02 5.14 -24.81
CA GLN A 246 -7.14 3.80 -24.22
C GLN A 246 -7.26 3.87 -22.69
N ILE A 247 -6.45 4.72 -22.03
CA ILE A 247 -6.56 4.95 -20.57
C ILE A 247 -7.96 5.45 -20.23
N ARG A 248 -8.50 6.41 -21.00
CA ARG A 248 -9.88 6.91 -20.82
C ARG A 248 -10.90 5.79 -20.98
N CYS A 249 -10.80 4.98 -22.02
CA CYS A 249 -11.69 3.83 -22.21
C CYS A 249 -11.66 2.85 -21.03
N ILE A 250 -10.49 2.60 -20.45
CA ILE A 250 -10.36 1.76 -19.26
C ILE A 250 -11.05 2.41 -18.05
N CYS A 251 -10.82 3.71 -17.82
CA CYS A 251 -11.46 4.43 -16.72
C CYS A 251 -12.98 4.38 -16.81
N GLU A 252 -13.54 4.55 -18.01
CA GLU A 252 -14.99 4.56 -18.25
C GLU A 252 -15.61 3.15 -18.25
N GLY A 253 -14.94 2.18 -18.88
CA GLY A 253 -15.44 0.82 -19.06
C GLY A 253 -15.25 -0.09 -17.84
N CYS A 254 -14.23 0.15 -17.01
CA CYS A 254 -13.92 -0.62 -15.82
C CYS A 254 -14.53 0.02 -14.58
N LYS A 255 -14.95 -0.81 -13.59
CA LYS A 255 -15.43 -0.35 -12.26
C LYS A 255 -14.51 -0.80 -11.11
N ARG A 256 -13.32 -1.26 -11.45
CA ARG A 256 -12.31 -1.80 -10.54
C ARG A 256 -11.32 -0.73 -10.09
N GLY A 257 -10.38 -1.10 -9.21
CA GLY A 257 -9.33 -0.20 -8.77
C GLY A 257 -8.45 0.29 -9.93
N LEU A 258 -8.13 1.59 -9.93
CA LEU A 258 -7.20 2.23 -10.87
C LEU A 258 -5.91 2.51 -10.12
N GLU A 259 -4.90 1.70 -10.35
CA GLU A 259 -3.65 1.78 -9.62
C GLU A 259 -2.63 2.66 -10.34
N LEU A 260 -2.17 3.69 -9.64
CA LEU A 260 -1.10 4.58 -10.08
C LEU A 260 0.19 4.21 -9.35
N VAL A 261 1.27 3.99 -10.08
CA VAL A 261 2.55 3.61 -9.49
C VAL A 261 3.62 4.66 -9.71
N HIS A 262 4.54 4.74 -8.75
CA HIS A 262 5.67 5.67 -8.82
C HIS A 262 6.61 5.38 -10.00
N ASN A 263 6.86 4.11 -10.29
CA ASN A 263 7.73 3.69 -11.40
C ASN A 263 7.04 3.74 -12.78
N GLY A 264 5.84 4.30 -12.85
CA GLY A 264 5.09 4.52 -14.09
C GLY A 264 5.34 5.89 -14.71
N ASN A 265 4.54 6.22 -15.73
CA ASN A 265 4.57 7.49 -16.42
C ASN A 265 3.76 8.55 -15.67
N GLU A 266 4.40 9.63 -15.23
CA GLU A 266 3.78 10.70 -14.44
C GLU A 266 2.69 11.44 -15.22
N ARG A 267 2.90 11.69 -16.52
CA ARG A 267 1.90 12.35 -17.38
C ARG A 267 0.62 11.51 -17.45
N SER A 268 0.76 10.20 -17.64
CA SER A 268 -0.37 9.27 -17.69
C SER A 268 -1.05 9.10 -16.33
N ALA A 269 -0.28 9.17 -15.22
CA ALA A 269 -0.84 9.20 -13.87
C ALA A 269 -1.75 10.43 -13.66
N LEU A 270 -1.27 11.61 -14.05
CA LEU A 270 -2.05 12.85 -13.96
C LEU A 270 -3.27 12.83 -14.90
N PHE A 271 -3.13 12.22 -16.09
CA PHE A 271 -4.25 12.05 -17.01
C PHE A 271 -5.32 11.12 -16.41
N THR A 272 -4.92 9.99 -15.85
CA THR A 272 -5.84 9.04 -15.18
C THR A 272 -6.55 9.71 -13.99
N LEU A 273 -5.80 10.45 -13.15
CA LEU A 273 -6.37 11.16 -12.01
C LEU A 273 -7.43 12.18 -12.45
N ARG A 274 -7.14 12.98 -13.48
CA ARG A 274 -8.11 13.95 -14.03
C ARG A 274 -9.35 13.24 -14.55
N THR A 275 -9.19 12.18 -15.32
CA THR A 275 -10.31 11.38 -15.83
C THR A 275 -11.16 10.80 -14.72
N ALA A 276 -10.55 10.21 -13.69
CA ALA A 276 -11.28 9.70 -12.52
C ALA A 276 -12.04 10.81 -11.76
N ARG A 277 -11.43 12.00 -11.63
CA ARG A 277 -12.07 13.17 -11.02
C ARG A 277 -13.26 13.68 -11.84
N GLU A 278 -13.12 13.79 -13.16
CA GLU A 278 -14.21 14.17 -14.08
C GLU A 278 -15.40 13.21 -13.96
N MET A 279 -15.15 11.94 -13.72
CA MET A 279 -16.17 10.91 -13.54
C MET A 279 -16.75 10.85 -12.12
N GLY A 280 -16.19 11.56 -11.15
CA GLY A 280 -16.57 11.46 -9.72
C GLY A 280 -16.11 10.15 -9.05
N ASP A 281 -15.13 9.46 -9.62
CA ASP A 281 -14.70 8.09 -9.27
C ASP A 281 -13.34 8.05 -8.53
N LEU A 282 -12.96 9.11 -7.80
CA LEU A 282 -11.69 9.17 -7.05
C LEU A 282 -11.54 8.04 -6.02
N ALA A 283 -12.64 7.43 -5.57
CA ALA A 283 -12.63 6.30 -4.65
C ALA A 283 -11.94 5.04 -5.25
N ARG A 284 -11.78 4.97 -6.57
CA ARG A 284 -11.11 3.88 -7.28
C ARG A 284 -9.61 4.08 -7.41
N VAL A 285 -9.10 5.30 -7.20
CA VAL A 285 -7.67 5.61 -7.32
C VAL A 285 -6.94 5.05 -6.10
N ILE A 286 -5.94 4.21 -6.36
CA ILE A 286 -5.06 3.61 -5.35
C ILE A 286 -3.61 3.78 -5.76
N LEU A 287 -2.67 3.68 -4.80
CA LEU A 287 -1.25 3.93 -5.04
C LEU A 287 -0.38 2.71 -4.80
N GLY A 288 0.61 2.56 -5.67
CA GLY A 288 1.71 1.62 -5.53
C GLY A 288 3.04 2.24 -5.95
N THR A 289 4.13 1.50 -5.79
CA THR A 289 5.43 1.93 -6.30
C THR A 289 5.88 1.17 -7.54
N ASP A 290 5.45 -0.06 -7.71
CA ASP A 290 6.02 -1.03 -8.67
C ASP A 290 7.51 -1.27 -8.37
N ALA A 291 7.85 -1.36 -7.09
CA ALA A 291 9.21 -1.62 -6.62
C ALA A 291 9.33 -3.06 -6.05
N PRO A 292 10.53 -3.65 -6.13
CA PRO A 292 11.67 -3.28 -6.96
C PRO A 292 11.42 -3.65 -8.42
N ALA A 293 11.54 -2.66 -9.31
CA ALA A 293 11.36 -2.83 -10.75
C ALA A 293 12.62 -2.40 -11.52
N GLY A 294 12.51 -2.18 -12.83
CA GLY A 294 13.62 -1.67 -13.64
C GLY A 294 14.17 -0.33 -13.15
N SER A 295 13.32 0.50 -12.55
CA SER A 295 13.69 1.80 -11.96
C SER A 295 14.37 1.69 -10.58
N GLY A 296 14.43 0.51 -9.97
CA GLY A 296 15.11 0.26 -8.70
C GLY A 296 14.17 0.15 -7.49
N VAL A 297 14.72 0.48 -6.32
CA VAL A 297 14.02 0.52 -5.04
C VAL A 297 13.72 1.98 -4.70
N GLN A 298 12.47 2.30 -4.42
CA GLN A 298 11.98 3.67 -4.23
C GLN A 298 11.31 3.85 -2.84
N PRO A 299 12.08 3.94 -1.75
CA PRO A 299 11.56 3.99 -0.38
C PRO A 299 10.55 5.10 -0.12
N LEU A 300 10.65 6.23 -0.82
CA LEU A 300 9.75 7.37 -0.71
C LEU A 300 8.70 7.43 -1.82
N GLY A 301 8.56 6.37 -2.62
CA GLY A 301 7.71 6.36 -3.81
C GLY A 301 6.25 6.70 -3.51
N ILE A 302 5.67 6.16 -2.44
CA ILE A 302 4.28 6.48 -2.04
C ILE A 302 4.14 7.95 -1.66
N LEU A 303 5.05 8.51 -0.86
CA LEU A 303 5.02 9.93 -0.52
C LEU A 303 5.23 10.83 -1.75
N ARG A 304 6.07 10.40 -2.70
CA ARG A 304 6.26 11.09 -3.98
C ARG A 304 4.96 11.11 -4.79
N MET A 305 4.25 9.98 -4.86
CA MET A 305 2.97 9.92 -5.54
C MET A 305 1.94 10.84 -4.89
N VAL A 306 1.81 10.81 -3.55
CA VAL A 306 0.91 11.72 -2.82
C VAL A 306 1.25 13.18 -3.13
N SER A 307 2.53 13.56 -3.06
CA SER A 307 2.97 14.92 -3.35
C SER A 307 2.70 15.32 -4.81
N MET A 308 3.02 14.46 -5.77
CA MET A 308 2.80 14.71 -7.19
C MET A 308 1.30 14.89 -7.52
N LEU A 309 0.46 13.98 -7.02
CA LEU A 309 -0.98 14.04 -7.28
C LEU A 309 -1.63 15.26 -6.61
N SER A 310 -1.10 15.68 -5.46
CA SER A 310 -1.56 16.90 -4.81
C SER A 310 -1.09 18.16 -5.53
N SER A 311 0.22 18.29 -5.79
CA SER A 311 0.82 19.51 -6.33
C SER A 311 0.54 19.71 -7.82
N LEU A 312 0.76 18.68 -8.65
CA LEU A 312 0.59 18.75 -10.11
C LEU A 312 -0.80 18.27 -10.56
N GLY A 313 -1.42 17.37 -9.81
CA GLY A 313 -2.76 16.85 -10.07
C GLY A 313 -3.88 17.72 -9.49
N GLU A 314 -3.53 18.75 -8.71
CA GLU A 314 -4.46 19.71 -8.11
C GLU A 314 -5.55 19.04 -7.25
N VAL A 315 -5.16 18.00 -6.51
CA VAL A 315 -6.04 17.33 -5.54
C VAL A 315 -5.64 17.81 -4.13
N PRO A 316 -6.59 18.14 -3.25
CA PRO A 316 -6.27 18.46 -1.87
C PRO A 316 -5.37 17.37 -1.24
N ALA A 317 -4.36 17.79 -0.48
CA ALA A 317 -3.37 16.83 0.04
C ALA A 317 -4.01 15.76 0.94
N GLU A 318 -5.01 16.12 1.75
CA GLU A 318 -5.77 15.18 2.57
C GLU A 318 -6.51 14.11 1.75
N ILE A 319 -6.95 14.46 0.53
CA ILE A 319 -7.55 13.50 -0.42
C ILE A 319 -6.46 12.62 -1.05
N ALA A 320 -5.30 13.20 -1.41
CA ALA A 320 -4.19 12.44 -1.98
C ALA A 320 -3.67 11.36 -1.00
N PHE A 321 -3.65 11.65 0.31
CA PHE A 321 -3.34 10.63 1.34
C PHE A 321 -4.37 9.50 1.38
N CYS A 322 -5.65 9.77 1.10
CA CYS A 322 -6.67 8.71 1.04
C CYS A 322 -6.35 7.65 -0.03
N PHE A 323 -5.72 8.04 -1.14
CA PHE A 323 -5.34 7.10 -2.21
C PHE A 323 -4.29 6.07 -1.73
N ALA A 324 -3.37 6.48 -0.85
CA ALA A 324 -2.33 5.63 -0.27
C ALA A 324 -2.77 4.90 1.02
N THR A 325 -4.00 5.11 1.47
CA THR A 325 -4.51 4.59 2.75
C THR A 325 -5.87 3.95 2.57
N GLY A 326 -6.96 4.63 2.86
CA GLY A 326 -8.30 4.05 2.90
C GLY A 326 -8.81 3.54 1.55
N ASN A 327 -8.52 4.21 0.43
CA ASN A 327 -8.89 3.70 -0.89
C ASN A 327 -8.21 2.36 -1.17
N THR A 328 -6.88 2.31 -0.98
CA THR A 328 -6.12 1.07 -1.15
C THR A 328 -6.61 -0.01 -0.20
N ALA A 329 -6.87 0.32 1.07
CA ALA A 329 -7.38 -0.62 2.05
C ALA A 329 -8.73 -1.22 1.63
N ARG A 330 -9.66 -0.39 1.13
CA ARG A 330 -10.98 -0.85 0.65
C ARG A 330 -10.85 -1.74 -0.58
N MET A 331 -10.06 -1.32 -1.58
CA MET A 331 -9.84 -2.11 -2.81
C MET A 331 -9.15 -3.44 -2.54
N ARG A 332 -8.18 -3.46 -1.63
CA ARG A 332 -7.42 -4.66 -1.24
C ARG A 332 -8.06 -5.44 -0.08
N GLN A 333 -9.21 -4.98 0.45
CA GLN A 333 -9.96 -5.62 1.54
C GLN A 333 -9.10 -5.82 2.80
N LEU A 334 -8.36 -4.77 3.20
CA LEU A 334 -7.47 -4.78 4.36
C LEU A 334 -8.20 -4.26 5.62
N ASP A 335 -7.69 -4.65 6.77
CA ASP A 335 -8.16 -4.19 8.08
C ASP A 335 -7.39 -2.98 8.64
N CYS A 336 -6.49 -2.40 7.82
CA CYS A 336 -5.70 -1.19 8.10
C CYS A 336 -6.09 -0.02 7.17
N GLY A 337 -5.33 1.07 7.18
CA GLY A 337 -5.46 2.19 6.25
C GLY A 337 -6.59 3.18 6.55
N LEU A 338 -7.34 2.99 7.62
CA LEU A 338 -8.40 3.88 8.11
C LEU A 338 -8.27 4.09 9.61
N ILE A 339 -8.51 5.32 10.07
CA ILE A 339 -8.63 5.63 11.51
C ILE A 339 -10.08 5.40 11.93
N GLU A 340 -10.38 4.14 12.27
CA GLU A 340 -11.69 3.68 12.73
C GLU A 340 -11.50 2.68 13.87
N VAL A 341 -12.41 2.68 14.85
CA VAL A 341 -12.41 1.70 15.94
C VAL A 341 -12.50 0.28 15.37
N GLY A 342 -11.67 -0.63 15.88
CA GLY A 342 -11.55 -2.01 15.43
C GLY A 342 -10.54 -2.25 14.32
N ARG A 343 -10.04 -1.20 13.63
CA ARG A 343 -8.98 -1.33 12.64
C ARG A 343 -7.61 -1.54 13.28
N SER A 344 -6.66 -2.01 12.48
CA SER A 344 -5.27 -2.14 12.91
C SER A 344 -4.67 -0.80 13.31
N ALA A 345 -3.92 -0.79 14.40
CA ALA A 345 -3.25 0.39 14.92
C ALA A 345 -1.93 0.65 14.18
N ASP A 346 -2.04 0.93 12.88
CA ASP A 346 -0.94 1.26 11.98
C ASP A 346 -1.00 2.75 11.66
N PHE A 347 0.05 3.47 12.04
CA PHE A 347 0.09 4.93 11.91
C PHE A 347 1.42 5.41 11.36
N VAL A 348 1.37 6.52 10.62
CA VAL A 348 2.53 7.35 10.32
C VAL A 348 2.31 8.74 10.91
N ILE A 349 3.31 9.23 11.66
CA ILE A 349 3.30 10.57 12.26
C ILE A 349 4.29 11.43 11.49
N MET A 350 3.79 12.53 10.94
CA MET A 350 4.52 13.38 10.00
C MET A 350 4.34 14.86 10.33
N ASP A 351 5.29 15.67 9.90
CA ASP A 351 5.13 17.12 9.85
C ASP A 351 5.74 17.68 8.56
N ARG A 352 5.48 18.92 8.26
CA ARG A 352 6.17 19.59 7.15
C ARG A 352 7.68 19.46 7.31
N ALA A 353 8.39 19.35 6.19
CA ALA A 353 9.84 19.37 6.19
C ALA A 353 10.36 20.73 6.72
N GLN A 354 11.53 20.70 7.38
CA GLN A 354 12.22 21.94 7.73
C GLN A 354 12.48 22.76 6.46
N HIS A 355 12.29 24.08 6.58
CA HIS A 355 12.44 25.05 5.48
C HIS A 355 11.41 24.93 4.35
N SER A 356 10.42 24.04 4.42
CA SER A 356 9.27 24.13 3.51
C SER A 356 8.54 25.47 3.69
N PRO A 357 8.16 26.15 2.59
CA PRO A 357 7.38 27.40 2.68
C PRO A 357 5.93 27.16 3.11
N GLY A 358 5.41 25.92 3.06
CA GLY A 358 4.09 25.55 3.54
C GLY A 358 3.97 25.76 5.06
N LYS A 359 2.84 26.25 5.54
CA LYS A 359 2.62 26.52 6.97
C LYS A 359 2.39 25.25 7.79
N ASN A 360 1.90 24.21 7.16
CA ASN A 360 1.59 22.91 7.76
C ASN A 360 1.91 21.79 6.76
N LEU A 361 1.69 20.54 7.16
CA LEU A 361 1.96 19.38 6.32
C LEU A 361 1.19 19.41 4.99
N LEU A 362 -0.10 19.74 5.01
CA LEU A 362 -0.93 19.71 3.80
C LEU A 362 -0.50 20.77 2.79
N GLU A 363 -0.26 21.99 3.23
CA GLU A 363 0.28 23.05 2.36
C GLU A 363 1.66 22.68 1.78
N SER A 364 2.53 22.08 2.60
CA SER A 364 3.86 21.61 2.16
C SER A 364 3.75 20.58 1.04
N VAL A 365 2.87 19.60 1.21
CA VAL A 365 2.61 18.55 0.20
C VAL A 365 1.99 19.15 -1.08
N GLN A 366 1.08 20.12 -0.96
CA GLN A 366 0.50 20.83 -2.11
C GLN A 366 1.52 21.65 -2.89
N LEU A 367 2.60 22.11 -2.24
CA LEU A 367 3.72 22.77 -2.89
C LEU A 367 4.71 21.80 -3.54
N GLY A 368 4.52 20.50 -3.38
CA GLY A 368 5.38 19.46 -3.96
C GLY A 368 6.48 18.97 -3.02
N ASP A 369 6.56 19.47 -1.80
CA ASP A 369 7.53 19.03 -0.81
C ASP A 369 7.14 17.66 -0.23
N LEU A 370 8.15 16.87 0.13
CA LEU A 370 7.93 15.64 0.89
C LEU A 370 7.85 15.95 2.38
N PRO A 371 6.91 15.32 3.10
CA PRO A 371 6.85 15.47 4.55
C PRO A 371 8.04 14.80 5.24
N GLY A 372 8.40 15.29 6.43
CA GLY A 372 9.28 14.58 7.34
C GLY A 372 8.50 13.54 8.15
N VAL A 373 8.89 12.27 8.06
CA VAL A 373 8.32 11.20 8.88
C VAL A 373 9.02 11.17 10.24
N GLY A 374 8.28 11.50 11.28
CA GLY A 374 8.77 11.54 12.66
C GLY A 374 8.67 10.18 13.37
N MET A 375 7.65 9.38 13.04
CA MET A 375 7.44 8.07 13.67
C MET A 375 6.57 7.17 12.79
N THR A 376 6.86 5.86 12.78
CA THR A 376 6.01 4.84 12.17
C THR A 376 5.63 3.81 13.22
N ILE A 377 4.35 3.46 13.29
CA ILE A 377 3.76 2.55 14.26
C ILE A 377 3.03 1.44 13.50
N ILE A 378 3.23 0.19 13.88
CA ILE A 378 2.54 -0.97 13.28
C ILE A 378 2.04 -1.87 14.41
N ASP A 379 0.76 -2.24 14.36
CA ASP A 379 0.07 -3.03 15.39
C ASP A 379 0.22 -2.41 16.80
N GLY A 380 0.19 -1.08 16.89
CA GLY A 380 0.39 -0.34 18.13
C GLY A 380 1.83 -0.29 18.65
N ILE A 381 2.80 -0.85 17.91
CA ILE A 381 4.21 -0.88 18.28
C ILE A 381 4.98 0.18 17.52
N VAL A 382 5.72 1.05 18.21
CA VAL A 382 6.63 2.02 17.57
C VAL A 382 7.76 1.27 16.87
N ARG A 383 7.86 1.41 15.56
CA ARG A 383 8.86 0.74 14.72
C ARG A 383 10.04 1.65 14.38
N THR A 384 9.77 2.92 14.11
CA THR A 384 10.83 3.90 13.86
C THR A 384 10.54 5.19 14.60
N GLN A 385 11.62 5.84 15.05
CA GLN A 385 11.59 7.21 15.55
C GLN A 385 12.56 8.02 14.68
N ARG A 386 12.03 9.01 13.96
CA ARG A 386 12.77 9.80 12.96
C ARG A 386 13.24 8.97 11.77
N SER A 387 12.62 9.19 10.65
CA SER A 387 13.03 8.56 9.40
C SER A 387 14.47 8.92 9.04
N ARG A 388 15.22 7.93 8.54
CA ARG A 388 16.53 8.15 7.93
C ARG A 388 16.45 8.53 6.44
N ASN A 389 15.28 8.42 5.80
CA ASN A 389 15.09 8.59 4.36
C ASN A 389 14.33 9.85 3.98
N THR A 390 13.49 10.40 4.88
CA THR A 390 12.73 11.63 4.61
C THR A 390 13.51 12.87 5.05
N PRO A 391 13.13 14.07 4.54
CA PRO A 391 13.62 15.31 5.12
C PRO A 391 13.32 15.38 6.61
N PRO A 392 14.11 16.13 7.42
CA PRO A 392 13.80 16.35 8.82
C PRO A 392 12.44 17.05 8.96
N ALA A 393 11.58 16.50 9.81
CA ALA A 393 10.33 17.14 10.21
C ALA A 393 10.58 18.40 11.06
N THR A 394 9.71 19.40 10.95
CA THR A 394 9.80 20.64 11.76
C THR A 394 9.52 20.34 13.23
N ARG A 395 8.51 19.51 13.51
CA ARG A 395 8.21 18.98 14.84
C ARG A 395 8.28 17.46 14.77
N VAL A 396 8.63 16.84 15.86
CA VAL A 396 8.71 15.37 15.97
C VAL A 396 7.90 14.87 17.14
N PRO A 397 7.27 13.69 17.04
CA PRO A 397 6.61 13.06 18.17
C PRO A 397 7.64 12.51 19.14
N GLU A 398 7.22 12.33 20.39
CA GLU A 398 8.08 11.80 21.47
C GLU A 398 7.36 10.68 22.25
N ILE A 399 8.10 9.67 22.67
CA ILE A 399 7.61 8.68 23.64
C ILE A 399 7.80 9.29 25.02
N VAL A 400 6.68 9.61 25.69
CA VAL A 400 6.70 10.31 26.99
C VAL A 400 6.37 9.40 28.16
N GLY A 401 6.02 8.14 27.91
CA GLY A 401 5.78 7.14 28.92
C GLY A 401 5.89 5.74 28.35
N GLN A 402 6.62 4.87 29.04
CA GLN A 402 6.62 3.43 28.82
C GLN A 402 6.39 2.78 30.18
N GLY A 403 5.27 2.06 30.32
CA GLY A 403 5.05 1.22 31.49
C GLY A 403 6.04 0.06 31.49
N ASN A 404 6.48 -0.37 32.68
CA ASN A 404 7.47 -1.44 32.85
C ASN A 404 7.02 -2.72 32.12
N TYR A 405 7.95 -3.31 31.36
CA TYR A 405 7.88 -4.67 30.82
C TYR A 405 8.02 -5.69 31.98
#